data_add5d55306bc6aade404bb989b92684c
#
_entry.id   add5d55306bc6aade404bb989b92684c
#
_cell.length_a   1.000
_cell.length_b   1.000
_cell.length_c   1.000
_cell.angle_alpha   90.00
_cell.angle_beta   90.00
_cell.angle_gamma   90.00
#
_symmetry.space_group_name_H-M   'P 1'
#
loop_
_entity.id
_entity.type
_entity.pdbx_description
1 polymer ?
#
loop_
_entity_poly.entity_id
_entity_poly.type
_entity_poly.pdbx_seq_one_letter_code
_entity_poly.pdbx_strand_id
1 'polypeptide(L)'
;EIMLPPHAPPEYADRNTLWNAAEAIEKQWNSQLARRFVLAIPRELPRSQYADLIRDYCREFFVSKGMIADFAIHDKGDGNPHAHILLTMRAMDETGKWLPKSRKVYDLDENGERIRLASGRWKSHKEDTVDWNDQKYAEIWRQGWADTANRYLEAIGSPERLDLRSYARQGIDKIPTVHMGPAVSQLEKKGIQTNIGDLNRDIKAANSLMQSIRQMVRSLKGWLSGLKEKKAALLEALEQAKEPTIPELLSRYLDMRSEERTGWTSRGK
;
A
#
# COMPACT_ATOMS: atom_id res chain seq x y z
N GLU A 1 2.89 -25.88 3.40
CA GLU A 1 4.10 -25.85 4.22
C GLU A 1 3.79 -25.24 5.57
N ILE A 2 4.44 -25.77 6.61
CA ILE A 2 4.34 -25.23 7.98
C ILE A 2 5.71 -24.65 8.36
N MET A 3 5.69 -23.47 8.95
CA MET A 3 6.86 -22.77 9.46
C MET A 3 6.74 -22.63 10.98
N LEU A 4 7.73 -23.13 11.67
CA LEU A 4 7.79 -23.19 13.13
C LEU A 4 8.74 -22.12 13.69
N PRO A 5 8.38 -21.44 14.79
CA PRO A 5 9.35 -20.69 15.58
C PRO A 5 10.33 -21.65 16.26
N PRO A 6 11.54 -21.21 16.64
CA PRO A 6 12.61 -22.08 17.13
C PRO A 6 12.26 -22.93 18.35
N HIS A 7 11.34 -22.44 19.19
CA HIS A 7 10.90 -23.12 20.42
C HIS A 7 9.69 -24.03 20.24
N ALA A 8 9.11 -24.08 19.02
CA ALA A 8 7.96 -24.94 18.75
C ALA A 8 8.38 -26.41 18.64
N PRO A 9 7.57 -27.34 19.16
CA PRO A 9 7.80 -28.78 19.00
C PRO A 9 7.91 -29.16 17.52
N PRO A 10 8.93 -29.96 17.12
CA PRO A 10 9.15 -30.29 15.71
C PRO A 10 8.01 -31.15 15.14
N GLU A 11 7.25 -31.87 15.95
CA GLU A 11 6.07 -32.65 15.54
C GLU A 11 4.95 -31.74 14.97
N TYR A 12 4.94 -30.43 15.26
CA TYR A 12 3.99 -29.49 14.67
C TYR A 12 4.31 -29.15 13.20
N ALA A 13 5.37 -29.71 12.64
CA ALA A 13 5.56 -29.74 11.19
C ALA A 13 4.51 -30.61 10.48
N ASP A 14 3.87 -31.55 11.18
CA ASP A 14 2.69 -32.26 10.69
C ASP A 14 1.40 -31.45 10.94
N ARG A 15 0.65 -31.23 9.87
CA ARG A 15 -0.55 -30.38 9.89
C ARG A 15 -1.63 -30.92 10.81
N ASN A 16 -1.85 -32.20 10.81
CA ASN A 16 -2.88 -32.84 11.67
C ASN A 16 -2.49 -32.70 13.12
N THR A 17 -1.24 -32.97 13.46
CA THR A 17 -0.70 -32.84 14.82
C THR A 17 -0.82 -31.42 15.33
N LEU A 18 -0.42 -30.43 14.52
CA LEU A 18 -0.50 -29.02 14.88
C LEU A 18 -1.94 -28.59 15.17
N TRP A 19 -2.85 -28.79 14.22
CA TRP A 19 -4.21 -28.23 14.34
C TRP A 19 -5.07 -28.98 15.33
N ASN A 20 -4.86 -30.28 15.52
CA ASN A 20 -5.47 -31.05 16.62
C ASN A 20 -4.98 -30.56 17.99
N ALA A 21 -3.68 -30.25 18.14
CA ALA A 21 -3.15 -29.70 19.38
C ALA A 21 -3.69 -28.28 19.65
N ALA A 22 -3.80 -27.43 18.61
CA ALA A 22 -4.38 -26.10 18.72
C ALA A 22 -5.87 -26.14 19.10
N GLU A 23 -6.62 -27.12 18.60
CA GLU A 23 -8.03 -27.32 18.98
C GLU A 23 -8.17 -27.88 20.40
N ALA A 24 -7.39 -28.86 20.76
CA ALA A 24 -7.45 -29.54 22.07
C ALA A 24 -7.17 -28.60 23.24
N ILE A 25 -6.34 -27.56 23.07
CA ILE A 25 -6.05 -26.58 24.11
C ILE A 25 -7.20 -25.57 24.33
N GLU A 26 -8.15 -25.43 23.40
CA GLU A 26 -9.27 -24.51 23.53
C GLU A 26 -10.40 -25.14 24.34
N LYS A 27 -10.83 -24.40 25.37
CA LYS A 27 -11.85 -24.88 26.31
C LYS A 27 -13.26 -24.46 25.94
N GLN A 28 -13.41 -23.43 25.12
CA GLN A 28 -14.72 -22.88 24.79
C GLN A 28 -15.07 -23.19 23.34
N TRP A 29 -16.31 -23.60 23.09
CA TRP A 29 -16.82 -23.98 21.79
C TRP A 29 -16.72 -22.89 20.72
N ASN A 30 -16.71 -21.61 21.13
CA ASN A 30 -16.58 -20.45 20.24
C ASN A 30 -15.16 -19.84 20.22
N SER A 31 -14.15 -20.59 20.70
CA SER A 31 -12.77 -20.12 20.66
C SER A 31 -12.28 -19.95 19.24
N GLN A 32 -11.60 -18.85 18.98
CA GLN A 32 -10.88 -18.66 17.73
C GLN A 32 -9.65 -19.56 17.70
N LEU A 33 -9.63 -20.54 16.77
CA LEU A 33 -8.55 -21.53 16.65
C LEU A 33 -7.38 -21.00 15.84
N ALA A 34 -7.67 -20.28 14.76
CA ALA A 34 -6.68 -19.78 13.82
C ALA A 34 -7.05 -18.39 13.29
N ARG A 35 -6.06 -17.66 12.84
CA ARG A 35 -6.24 -16.46 12.00
C ARG A 35 -5.89 -16.82 10.57
N ARG A 36 -6.78 -16.48 9.65
CA ARG A 36 -6.59 -16.74 8.22
C ARG A 36 -6.27 -15.46 7.46
N PHE A 37 -5.26 -15.54 6.59
CA PHE A 37 -4.98 -14.57 5.56
C PHE A 37 -5.17 -15.19 4.18
N VAL A 38 -5.53 -14.35 3.22
CA VAL A 38 -5.48 -14.67 1.79
C VAL A 38 -4.69 -13.54 1.13
N LEU A 39 -3.54 -13.88 0.56
CA LEU A 39 -2.63 -12.93 -0.06
C LEU A 39 -2.58 -13.17 -1.55
N ALA A 40 -2.93 -12.14 -2.34
CA ALA A 40 -2.73 -12.18 -3.78
C ALA A 40 -1.24 -12.08 -4.09
N ILE A 41 -0.73 -13.02 -4.87
CA ILE A 41 0.67 -13.05 -5.32
C ILE A 41 0.77 -12.24 -6.61
N PRO A 42 1.77 -11.34 -6.77
CA PRO A 42 1.99 -10.64 -8.03
C PRO A 42 2.19 -11.60 -9.19
N ARG A 43 1.43 -11.41 -10.27
CA ARG A 43 1.48 -12.27 -11.47
C ARG A 43 2.76 -12.13 -12.28
N GLU A 44 3.46 -11.04 -12.08
CA GLU A 44 4.74 -10.69 -12.69
C GLU A 44 5.87 -11.59 -12.19
N LEU A 45 5.70 -12.18 -11.00
CA LEU A 45 6.71 -13.07 -10.43
C LEU A 45 6.65 -14.45 -11.10
N PRO A 46 7.81 -15.08 -11.32
CA PRO A 46 7.87 -16.47 -11.77
C PRO A 46 7.33 -17.40 -10.66
N ARG A 47 6.60 -18.43 -11.07
CA ARG A 47 5.96 -19.38 -10.14
C ARG A 47 6.94 -20.02 -9.16
N SER A 48 8.20 -20.21 -9.57
CA SER A 48 9.27 -20.75 -8.72
C SER A 48 9.57 -19.89 -7.49
N GLN A 49 9.26 -18.59 -7.52
CA GLN A 49 9.51 -17.65 -6.41
C GLN A 49 8.32 -17.50 -5.46
N TYR A 50 7.15 -18.05 -5.78
CA TYR A 50 5.96 -17.88 -4.94
C TYR A 50 6.15 -18.40 -3.52
N ALA A 51 6.76 -19.58 -3.39
CA ALA A 51 6.99 -20.18 -2.07
C ALA A 51 7.98 -19.36 -1.24
N ASP A 52 9.05 -18.88 -1.85
CA ASP A 52 10.07 -18.08 -1.16
C ASP A 52 9.51 -16.73 -0.69
N LEU A 53 8.73 -16.06 -1.54
CA LEU A 53 8.01 -14.84 -1.17
C LEU A 53 7.12 -15.05 0.07
N ILE A 54 6.33 -16.12 0.10
CA ILE A 54 5.45 -16.41 1.24
C ILE A 54 6.25 -16.79 2.49
N ARG A 55 7.33 -17.58 2.34
CA ARG A 55 8.22 -17.92 3.45
C ARG A 55 8.85 -16.69 4.08
N ASP A 56 9.38 -15.78 3.27
CA ASP A 56 10.04 -14.57 3.77
C ASP A 56 9.04 -13.69 4.52
N TYR A 57 7.86 -13.48 3.96
CA TYR A 57 6.80 -12.74 4.63
C TYR A 57 6.36 -13.41 5.95
N CYS A 58 6.11 -14.73 5.95
CA CYS A 58 5.72 -15.45 7.16
C CYS A 58 6.83 -15.42 8.23
N ARG A 59 8.10 -15.57 7.81
CA ARG A 59 9.24 -15.53 8.72
C ARG A 59 9.36 -14.18 9.41
N GLU A 60 9.28 -13.10 8.63
CA GLU A 60 9.47 -11.74 9.12
C GLU A 60 8.33 -11.28 10.04
N PHE A 61 7.08 -11.53 9.66
CA PHE A 61 5.92 -10.92 10.32
C PHE A 61 5.19 -11.83 11.32
N PHE A 62 5.35 -13.14 11.23
CA PHE A 62 4.60 -14.09 12.07
C PHE A 62 5.51 -15.00 12.88
N VAL A 63 6.39 -15.74 12.23
CA VAL A 63 7.24 -16.75 12.91
C VAL A 63 8.23 -16.08 13.85
N SER A 64 8.81 -14.94 13.46
CA SER A 64 9.67 -14.13 14.34
C SER A 64 8.96 -13.60 15.60
N LYS A 65 7.62 -13.58 15.59
CA LYS A 65 6.79 -13.17 16.73
C LYS A 65 6.26 -14.35 17.54
N GLY A 66 6.69 -15.58 17.20
CA GLY A 66 6.31 -16.81 17.91
C GLY A 66 5.03 -17.47 17.40
N MET A 67 4.45 -17.02 16.28
CA MET A 67 3.33 -17.72 15.63
C MET A 67 3.83 -18.88 14.79
N ILE A 68 3.06 -19.96 14.74
CA ILE A 68 3.23 -20.97 13.70
C ILE A 68 2.42 -20.54 12.49
N ALA A 69 3.04 -20.58 11.31
CA ALA A 69 2.39 -20.25 10.05
C ALA A 69 2.26 -21.51 9.16
N ASP A 70 1.03 -21.86 8.83
CA ASP A 70 0.71 -22.93 7.88
C ASP A 70 0.15 -22.32 6.60
N PHE A 71 0.87 -22.47 5.48
CA PHE A 71 0.44 -21.88 4.22
C PHE A 71 0.28 -22.88 3.08
N ALA A 72 -0.63 -22.55 2.17
CA ALA A 72 -0.83 -23.25 0.91
C ALA A 72 -0.97 -22.23 -0.23
N ILE A 73 -0.31 -22.49 -1.36
CA ILE A 73 -0.37 -21.66 -2.55
C ILE A 73 -1.36 -22.28 -3.52
N HIS A 74 -2.29 -21.45 -4.00
CA HIS A 74 -3.25 -21.81 -5.02
C HIS A 74 -2.93 -21.03 -6.30
N ASP A 75 -2.65 -21.77 -7.36
CA ASP A 75 -2.46 -21.24 -8.70
C ASP A 75 -3.05 -22.21 -9.72
N LYS A 76 -4.21 -21.85 -10.26
CA LYS A 76 -4.93 -22.65 -11.28
C LYS A 76 -4.61 -22.21 -12.70
N GLY A 77 -3.69 -21.26 -12.89
CA GLY A 77 -3.41 -20.67 -14.19
C GLY A 77 -4.51 -19.71 -14.69
N ASP A 78 -5.42 -19.31 -13.79
CA ASP A 78 -6.53 -18.38 -14.08
C ASP A 78 -6.14 -16.90 -13.90
N GLY A 79 -4.84 -16.64 -13.68
CA GLY A 79 -4.30 -15.29 -13.46
C GLY A 79 -4.58 -14.71 -12.08
N ASN A 80 -4.92 -15.55 -11.10
CA ASN A 80 -5.14 -15.16 -9.71
C ASN A 80 -4.35 -16.05 -8.73
N PRO A 81 -3.00 -16.10 -8.82
CA PRO A 81 -2.21 -16.83 -7.87
C PRO A 81 -2.35 -16.20 -6.48
N HIS A 82 -2.59 -17.02 -5.47
CA HIS A 82 -2.78 -16.55 -4.10
C HIS A 82 -2.35 -17.59 -3.07
N ALA A 83 -2.00 -17.12 -1.89
CA ALA A 83 -1.67 -17.96 -0.75
C ALA A 83 -2.75 -17.85 0.34
N HIS A 84 -3.12 -18.99 0.91
CA HIS A 84 -3.85 -19.07 2.16
C HIS A 84 -2.84 -19.31 3.28
N ILE A 85 -2.90 -18.51 4.34
CA ILE A 85 -2.05 -18.64 5.51
C ILE A 85 -2.96 -18.80 6.73
N LEU A 86 -2.71 -19.82 7.52
CA LEU A 86 -3.31 -20.01 8.84
C LEU A 86 -2.24 -19.77 9.90
N LEU A 87 -2.55 -18.94 10.89
CA LEU A 87 -1.67 -18.59 12.00
C LEU A 87 -2.27 -19.09 13.31
N THR A 88 -1.43 -19.61 14.19
CA THR A 88 -1.83 -19.95 15.55
C THR A 88 -2.17 -18.69 16.36
N MET A 89 -3.10 -18.82 17.30
CA MET A 89 -3.61 -17.72 18.13
C MET A 89 -3.08 -17.75 19.57
N ARG A 90 -2.22 -18.71 19.90
CA ARG A 90 -1.54 -18.82 21.16
C ARG A 90 -0.04 -18.81 20.98
N ALA A 91 0.65 -18.14 21.87
CA ALA A 91 2.10 -18.29 22.00
C ALA A 91 2.46 -19.60 22.71
N MET A 92 3.70 -19.97 22.56
CA MET A 92 4.33 -21.04 23.32
C MET A 92 5.44 -20.47 24.20
N ASP A 93 5.73 -21.14 25.31
CA ASP A 93 6.91 -20.85 26.10
C ASP A 93 8.17 -21.47 25.46
N GLU A 94 9.32 -21.23 26.06
CA GLU A 94 10.62 -21.74 25.58
C GLU A 94 10.71 -23.26 25.53
N THR A 95 9.81 -23.97 26.22
CA THR A 95 9.72 -25.44 26.22
C THR A 95 8.75 -26.01 25.19
N GLY A 96 8.11 -25.11 24.39
CA GLY A 96 7.11 -25.49 23.38
C GLY A 96 5.71 -25.74 23.92
N LYS A 97 5.43 -25.38 25.17
CA LYS A 97 4.12 -25.53 25.77
C LYS A 97 3.24 -24.30 25.45
N TRP A 98 1.98 -24.58 25.09
CA TRP A 98 1.00 -23.53 24.83
C TRP A 98 0.70 -22.65 26.04
N LEU A 99 0.84 -21.36 25.88
CA LEU A 99 0.47 -20.36 26.88
C LEU A 99 -1.04 -20.03 26.81
N PRO A 100 -1.66 -19.60 27.92
CA PRO A 100 -3.02 -19.09 27.88
C PRO A 100 -3.09 -17.80 27.02
N LYS A 101 -4.22 -17.58 26.29
CA LYS A 101 -4.42 -16.34 25.51
C LYS A 101 -4.37 -15.08 26.38
N SER A 102 -4.72 -15.20 27.64
CA SER A 102 -4.74 -14.11 28.59
C SER A 102 -4.59 -14.61 30.02
N ARG A 103 -4.15 -13.75 30.89
CA ARG A 103 -3.99 -13.99 32.32
C ARG A 103 -4.83 -12.99 33.12
N LYS A 104 -5.24 -13.40 34.30
CA LYS A 104 -5.85 -12.51 35.28
C LYS A 104 -4.76 -11.78 36.05
N VAL A 105 -4.77 -10.46 36.02
CA VAL A 105 -3.85 -9.61 36.77
C VAL A 105 -4.64 -8.86 37.83
N TYR A 106 -4.13 -8.84 39.06
CA TYR A 106 -4.75 -8.12 40.16
C TYR A 106 -4.26 -6.66 40.13
N ASP A 107 -5.20 -5.75 40.30
CA ASP A 107 -4.90 -4.34 40.41
C ASP A 107 -4.27 -4.08 41.77
N LEU A 108 -3.19 -3.32 41.79
CA LEU A 108 -2.45 -2.95 43.00
C LEU A 108 -2.73 -1.48 43.32
N ASP A 109 -2.73 -1.15 44.61
CA ASP A 109 -2.76 0.22 45.10
C ASP A 109 -1.36 0.88 45.09
N GLU A 110 -1.26 2.11 45.59
CA GLU A 110 0.00 2.87 45.63
C GLU A 110 1.08 2.20 46.48
N ASN A 111 0.71 1.29 47.38
CA ASN A 111 1.61 0.54 48.26
C ASN A 111 2.01 -0.81 47.70
N GLY A 112 1.46 -1.20 46.51
CA GLY A 112 1.68 -2.50 45.90
C GLY A 112 0.78 -3.60 46.44
N GLU A 113 -0.25 -3.27 47.23
CA GLU A 113 -1.21 -4.24 47.73
C GLU A 113 -2.41 -4.37 46.82
N ARG A 114 -3.04 -5.59 46.82
CA ARG A 114 -4.21 -5.87 45.97
C ARG A 114 -5.41 -5.04 46.42
N ILE A 115 -6.05 -4.35 45.51
CA ILE A 115 -7.25 -3.54 45.75
C ILE A 115 -8.45 -4.49 45.99
N ARG A 116 -9.20 -4.25 47.09
CA ARG A 116 -10.41 -4.99 47.39
C ARG A 116 -11.66 -4.19 46.99
N LEU A 117 -12.56 -4.82 46.27
CA LEU A 117 -13.85 -4.25 45.89
C LEU A 117 -14.83 -4.28 47.09
N ALA A 118 -15.87 -3.44 47.05
CA ALA A 118 -16.93 -3.45 48.05
C ALA A 118 -17.65 -4.80 48.19
N SER A 119 -17.63 -5.62 47.13
CA SER A 119 -18.12 -6.99 47.14
C SER A 119 -17.23 -8.01 47.87
N GLY A 120 -16.11 -7.56 48.44
CA GLY A 120 -15.11 -8.43 49.06
C GLY A 120 -14.18 -9.17 48.10
N ARG A 121 -14.37 -9.03 46.77
CA ARG A 121 -13.51 -9.64 45.74
C ARG A 121 -12.28 -8.74 45.48
N TRP A 122 -11.18 -9.36 45.04
CA TRP A 122 -10.04 -8.61 44.57
C TRP A 122 -10.32 -7.99 43.21
N LYS A 123 -9.99 -6.71 43.06
CA LYS A 123 -10.06 -6.01 41.79
C LYS A 123 -9.02 -6.62 40.85
N SER A 124 -9.43 -6.92 39.62
CA SER A 124 -8.55 -7.54 38.65
C SER A 124 -9.05 -7.27 37.25
N HIS A 125 -8.14 -7.22 36.31
CA HIS A 125 -8.44 -7.13 34.89
C HIS A 125 -7.82 -8.34 34.16
N LYS A 126 -8.23 -8.50 32.91
CA LYS A 126 -7.70 -9.49 32.01
C LYS A 126 -6.62 -8.84 31.17
N GLU A 127 -5.43 -9.41 31.15
CA GLU A 127 -4.32 -9.00 30.32
C GLU A 127 -4.04 -10.09 29.26
N ASP A 128 -3.94 -9.70 27.99
CA ASP A 128 -3.60 -10.65 26.94
C ASP A 128 -2.12 -11.04 27.03
N THR A 129 -1.84 -12.32 26.80
CA THR A 129 -0.46 -12.84 26.87
C THR A 129 0.41 -12.30 25.76
N VAL A 130 -0.20 -12.02 24.60
CA VAL A 130 0.43 -11.45 23.41
C VAL A 130 -0.47 -10.38 22.80
N ASP A 131 0.13 -9.42 22.15
CA ASP A 131 -0.57 -8.27 21.53
C ASP A 131 -1.06 -8.54 20.09
N TRP A 132 -1.05 -9.77 19.63
CA TRP A 132 -1.36 -10.14 18.24
C TRP A 132 -2.76 -9.75 17.76
N ASN A 133 -3.65 -9.40 18.69
CA ASN A 133 -5.00 -8.93 18.41
C ASN A 133 -5.11 -7.40 18.29
N ASP A 134 -4.02 -6.66 18.54
CA ASP A 134 -4.02 -5.21 18.43
C ASP A 134 -4.32 -4.78 17.00
N GLN A 135 -5.16 -3.78 16.88
CA GLN A 135 -5.60 -3.22 15.59
C GLN A 135 -4.41 -2.70 14.75
N LYS A 136 -3.31 -2.29 15.41
CA LYS A 136 -2.08 -1.85 14.73
C LYS A 136 -1.54 -2.89 13.74
N TYR A 137 -1.72 -4.19 14.03
CA TYR A 137 -1.21 -5.26 13.18
C TYR A 137 -1.90 -5.35 11.82
N ALA A 138 -3.14 -4.89 11.70
CA ALA A 138 -3.81 -4.84 10.41
C ALA A 138 -3.05 -3.98 9.39
N GLU A 139 -2.49 -2.85 9.83
CA GLU A 139 -1.68 -1.97 8.97
C GLU A 139 -0.25 -2.50 8.81
N ILE A 140 0.38 -2.97 9.90
CA ILE A 140 1.75 -3.54 9.87
C ILE A 140 1.83 -4.71 8.89
N TRP A 141 0.91 -5.67 8.97
CA TRP A 141 0.90 -6.83 8.09
C TRP A 141 0.56 -6.48 6.66
N ARG A 142 -0.33 -5.52 6.45
CA ARG A 142 -0.66 -5.04 5.10
C ARG A 142 0.53 -4.35 4.44
N GLN A 143 1.18 -3.44 5.17
CA GLN A 143 2.37 -2.76 4.67
C GLN A 143 3.51 -3.74 4.46
N GLY A 144 3.75 -4.64 5.43
CA GLY A 144 4.78 -5.67 5.32
C GLY A 144 4.60 -6.59 4.11
N TRP A 145 3.35 -6.93 3.76
CA TRP A 145 3.09 -7.68 2.53
C TRP A 145 3.49 -6.89 1.27
N ALA A 146 3.09 -5.61 1.20
CA ALA A 146 3.47 -4.76 0.07
C ALA A 146 4.99 -4.63 -0.05
N ASP A 147 5.69 -4.38 1.06
CA ASP A 147 7.14 -4.21 1.08
C ASP A 147 7.87 -5.49 0.67
N THR A 148 7.44 -6.66 1.19
CA THR A 148 8.02 -7.95 0.83
C THR A 148 7.81 -8.26 -0.65
N ALA A 149 6.58 -8.11 -1.15
CA ALA A 149 6.27 -8.35 -2.56
C ALA A 149 7.03 -7.39 -3.50
N ASN A 150 7.17 -6.12 -3.10
CA ASN A 150 7.91 -5.13 -3.89
C ASN A 150 9.40 -5.42 -3.96
N ARG A 151 10.03 -5.99 -2.91
CA ARG A 151 11.43 -6.47 -2.97
C ARG A 151 11.61 -7.54 -4.05
N TYR A 152 10.66 -8.48 -4.15
CA TYR A 152 10.70 -9.53 -5.17
C TYR A 152 10.44 -8.99 -6.57
N LEU A 153 9.49 -8.06 -6.73
CA LEU A 153 9.23 -7.39 -8.01
C LEU A 153 10.44 -6.58 -8.49
N GLU A 154 11.12 -5.90 -7.58
CA GLU A 154 12.35 -5.16 -7.90
C GLU A 154 13.48 -6.09 -8.32
N ALA A 155 13.66 -7.21 -7.63
CA ALA A 155 14.70 -8.19 -7.94
C ALA A 155 14.59 -8.79 -9.36
N ILE A 156 13.37 -8.87 -9.90
CA ILE A 156 13.13 -9.30 -11.30
C ILE A 156 13.08 -8.14 -12.30
N GLY A 157 13.32 -6.90 -11.85
CA GLY A 157 13.29 -5.71 -12.71
C GLY A 157 11.87 -5.32 -13.17
N SER A 158 10.81 -5.76 -12.50
CA SER A 158 9.44 -5.35 -12.81
C SER A 158 9.22 -3.87 -12.47
N PRO A 159 8.53 -3.10 -13.33
CA PRO A 159 8.10 -1.74 -13.01
C PRO A 159 6.92 -1.68 -12.05
N GLU A 160 6.20 -2.79 -11.88
CA GLU A 160 5.00 -2.86 -11.04
C GLU A 160 5.35 -2.79 -9.56
N ARG A 161 4.48 -2.10 -8.80
CA ARG A 161 4.61 -1.99 -7.34
C ARG A 161 3.24 -2.12 -6.67
N LEU A 162 3.21 -2.82 -5.54
CA LEU A 162 2.04 -2.89 -4.67
C LEU A 162 2.03 -1.70 -3.73
N ASP A 163 0.90 -1.01 -3.68
CA ASP A 163 0.58 -0.04 -2.64
C ASP A 163 -0.81 -0.38 -2.09
N LEU A 164 -0.86 -0.89 -0.87
CA LEU A 164 -2.09 -1.36 -0.22
C LEU A 164 -2.77 -0.28 0.64
N ARG A 165 -2.29 0.96 0.58
CA ARG A 165 -2.97 2.10 1.21
C ARG A 165 -4.28 2.39 0.47
N SER A 166 -5.21 3.08 1.13
CA SER A 166 -6.42 3.57 0.46
C SER A 166 -6.06 4.56 -0.66
N TYR A 167 -6.89 4.68 -1.69
CA TYR A 167 -6.68 5.65 -2.78
C TYR A 167 -6.46 7.08 -2.27
N ALA A 168 -7.21 7.48 -1.23
CA ALA A 168 -7.02 8.79 -0.60
C ALA A 168 -5.60 8.98 -0.02
N ARG A 169 -5.08 7.96 0.67
CA ARG A 169 -3.70 7.98 1.22
C ARG A 169 -2.62 7.90 0.14
N GLN A 170 -2.94 7.34 -1.01
CA GLN A 170 -2.07 7.33 -2.20
C GLN A 170 -2.13 8.64 -3.00
N GLY A 171 -3.02 9.56 -2.65
CA GLY A 171 -3.30 10.76 -3.45
C GLY A 171 -4.01 10.47 -4.77
N ILE A 172 -4.60 9.29 -4.92
CA ILE A 172 -5.34 8.88 -6.10
C ILE A 172 -6.80 9.25 -5.92
N ASP A 173 -7.28 10.15 -6.75
CA ASP A 173 -8.67 10.58 -6.75
C ASP A 173 -9.52 9.58 -7.56
N LYS A 174 -9.82 8.44 -6.94
CA LYS A 174 -10.72 7.38 -7.43
C LYS A 174 -11.63 6.90 -6.32
N ILE A 175 -12.86 6.56 -6.68
CA ILE A 175 -13.82 5.90 -5.79
C ILE A 175 -13.47 4.40 -5.74
N PRO A 176 -13.24 3.80 -4.57
CA PRO A 176 -12.99 2.37 -4.46
C PRO A 176 -14.27 1.56 -4.74
N THR A 177 -14.11 0.40 -5.38
CA THR A 177 -15.22 -0.55 -5.56
C THR A 177 -15.54 -1.26 -4.25
N VAL A 178 -16.78 -1.72 -4.11
CA VAL A 178 -17.25 -2.48 -2.95
C VAL A 178 -16.94 -3.97 -3.16
N HIS A 179 -16.45 -4.63 -2.12
CA HIS A 179 -16.18 -6.06 -2.15
C HIS A 179 -17.48 -6.87 -2.30
N MET A 180 -17.58 -7.68 -3.35
CA MET A 180 -18.81 -8.42 -3.67
C MET A 180 -18.98 -9.72 -2.86
N GLY A 181 -17.90 -10.28 -2.35
CA GLY A 181 -17.90 -11.60 -1.74
C GLY A 181 -18.12 -12.75 -2.74
N PRO A 182 -17.95 -14.02 -2.29
CA PRO A 182 -18.01 -15.18 -3.18
C PRO A 182 -19.39 -15.38 -3.82
N ALA A 183 -20.46 -15.26 -3.05
CA ALA A 183 -21.84 -15.51 -3.51
C ALA A 183 -22.25 -14.53 -4.61
N VAL A 184 -22.08 -13.22 -4.35
CA VAL A 184 -22.40 -12.16 -5.33
C VAL A 184 -21.53 -12.29 -6.58
N SER A 185 -20.23 -12.57 -6.40
CA SER A 185 -19.31 -12.79 -7.53
C SER A 185 -19.73 -13.96 -8.41
N GLN A 186 -20.26 -15.05 -7.84
CA GLN A 186 -20.77 -16.19 -8.61
C GLN A 186 -22.06 -15.84 -9.36
N LEU A 187 -22.97 -15.09 -8.75
CA LEU A 187 -24.19 -14.63 -9.43
C LEU A 187 -23.85 -13.76 -10.64
N GLU A 188 -22.98 -12.77 -10.46
CA GLU A 188 -22.53 -11.89 -11.54
C GLU A 188 -21.83 -12.66 -12.68
N LYS A 189 -20.99 -13.69 -12.34
CA LYS A 189 -20.39 -14.58 -13.36
C LYS A 189 -21.42 -15.38 -14.15
N LYS A 190 -22.59 -15.68 -13.57
CA LYS A 190 -23.71 -16.33 -14.25
C LYS A 190 -24.62 -15.36 -15.00
N GLY A 191 -24.27 -14.08 -15.06
CA GLY A 191 -25.05 -13.04 -15.72
C GLY A 191 -26.23 -12.52 -14.91
N ILE A 192 -26.34 -12.88 -13.63
CA ILE A 192 -27.38 -12.38 -12.73
C ILE A 192 -26.88 -11.08 -12.12
N GLN A 193 -27.57 -9.98 -12.45
CA GLN A 193 -27.25 -8.66 -11.92
C GLN A 193 -27.60 -8.56 -10.43
N THR A 194 -26.73 -7.90 -9.67
CA THR A 194 -26.91 -7.68 -8.23
C THR A 194 -26.71 -6.21 -7.89
N ASN A 195 -27.34 -5.72 -6.82
CA ASN A 195 -27.21 -4.32 -6.40
C ASN A 195 -25.74 -3.90 -6.16
N ILE A 196 -24.90 -4.79 -5.60
CA ILE A 196 -23.48 -4.52 -5.39
C ILE A 196 -22.73 -4.54 -6.74
N GLY A 197 -23.10 -5.42 -7.65
CA GLY A 197 -22.56 -5.46 -9.00
C GLY A 197 -22.89 -4.19 -9.79
N ASP A 198 -24.14 -3.71 -9.72
CA ASP A 198 -24.57 -2.47 -10.35
C ASP A 198 -23.80 -1.28 -9.76
N LEU A 199 -23.74 -1.16 -8.44
CA LEU A 199 -22.97 -0.11 -7.77
C LEU A 199 -21.50 -0.11 -8.24
N ASN A 200 -20.88 -1.28 -8.37
CA ASN A 200 -19.49 -1.37 -8.85
C ASN A 200 -19.36 -1.00 -10.33
N ARG A 201 -20.37 -1.26 -11.17
CA ARG A 201 -20.43 -0.77 -12.55
C ARG A 201 -20.51 0.75 -12.62
N ASP A 202 -21.36 1.34 -11.79
CA ASP A 202 -21.51 2.79 -11.70
C ASP A 202 -20.22 3.46 -11.20
N ILE A 203 -19.58 2.91 -10.17
CA ILE A 203 -18.29 3.39 -9.67
C ILE A 203 -17.21 3.34 -10.77
N LYS A 204 -17.14 2.25 -11.52
CA LYS A 204 -16.18 2.12 -12.64
C LYS A 204 -16.46 3.14 -13.73
N ALA A 205 -17.72 3.34 -14.09
CA ALA A 205 -18.14 4.33 -15.08
C ALA A 205 -17.79 5.76 -14.63
N ALA A 206 -18.08 6.11 -13.38
CA ALA A 206 -17.73 7.41 -12.79
C ALA A 206 -16.22 7.63 -12.78
N ASN A 207 -15.41 6.65 -12.36
CA ASN A 207 -13.96 6.75 -12.37
C ASN A 207 -13.39 6.92 -13.79
N SER A 208 -13.95 6.22 -14.79
CA SER A 208 -13.57 6.35 -16.19
C SER A 208 -13.89 7.74 -16.73
N LEU A 209 -15.09 8.25 -16.45
CA LEU A 209 -15.50 9.62 -16.83
C LEU A 209 -14.57 10.66 -16.22
N MET A 210 -14.28 10.56 -14.92
CA MET A 210 -13.36 11.45 -14.24
C MET A 210 -11.95 11.42 -14.85
N GLN A 211 -11.46 10.25 -15.22
CA GLN A 211 -10.18 10.10 -15.90
C GLN A 211 -10.18 10.81 -17.26
N SER A 212 -11.24 10.64 -18.06
CA SER A 212 -11.40 11.29 -19.36
C SER A 212 -11.45 12.81 -19.22
N ILE A 213 -12.20 13.33 -18.26
CA ILE A 213 -12.28 14.78 -17.97
C ILE A 213 -10.89 15.32 -17.59
N ARG A 214 -10.15 14.63 -16.72
CA ARG A 214 -8.79 15.07 -16.33
C ARG A 214 -7.82 15.06 -17.50
N GLN A 215 -7.93 14.08 -18.38
CA GLN A 215 -7.11 14.06 -19.60
C GLN A 215 -7.44 15.23 -20.52
N MET A 216 -8.72 15.53 -20.69
CA MET A 216 -9.19 16.67 -21.48
C MET A 216 -8.71 18.00 -20.88
N VAL A 217 -8.81 18.18 -19.55
CA VAL A 217 -8.31 19.38 -18.86
C VAL A 217 -6.79 19.53 -19.02
N ARG A 218 -6.02 18.43 -18.94
CA ARG A 218 -4.56 18.48 -19.19
C ARG A 218 -4.23 18.88 -20.60
N SER A 219 -4.94 18.34 -21.59
CA SER A 219 -4.78 18.70 -23.01
C SER A 219 -5.08 20.18 -23.25
N LEU A 220 -6.18 20.70 -22.70
CA LEU A 220 -6.56 22.11 -22.79
C LEU A 220 -5.52 23.05 -22.13
N LYS A 221 -4.99 22.66 -20.96
CA LYS A 221 -3.91 23.41 -20.30
C LYS A 221 -2.65 23.47 -21.16
N GLY A 222 -2.24 22.35 -21.76
CA GLY A 222 -1.10 22.31 -22.69
C GLY A 222 -1.30 23.17 -23.92
N TRP A 223 -2.49 23.12 -24.52
CA TRP A 223 -2.85 23.98 -25.66
C TRP A 223 -2.82 25.47 -25.28
N LEU A 224 -3.38 25.82 -24.11
CA LEU A 224 -3.36 27.23 -23.63
C LEU A 224 -1.92 27.70 -23.37
N SER A 225 -1.04 26.85 -22.84
CA SER A 225 0.39 27.20 -22.68
C SER A 225 1.03 27.48 -24.04
N GLY A 226 0.83 26.61 -25.02
CA GLY A 226 1.35 26.83 -26.38
C GLY A 226 0.80 28.08 -27.06
N LEU A 227 -0.45 28.47 -26.81
CA LEU A 227 -1.00 29.72 -27.28
C LEU A 227 -0.34 30.94 -26.61
N LYS A 228 -0.07 30.87 -25.31
CA LYS A 228 0.64 31.94 -24.58
C LYS A 228 2.06 32.15 -25.13
N GLU A 229 2.77 31.07 -25.41
CA GLU A 229 4.11 31.11 -26.00
C GLU A 229 4.09 31.72 -27.42
N LYS A 230 3.13 31.28 -28.27
CA LYS A 230 2.95 31.86 -29.59
C LYS A 230 2.61 33.35 -29.54
N LYS A 231 1.74 33.73 -28.58
CA LYS A 231 1.42 35.16 -28.38
C LYS A 231 2.66 35.96 -27.98
N ALA A 232 3.48 35.45 -27.07
CA ALA A 232 4.71 36.08 -26.65
C ALA A 232 5.69 36.29 -27.83
N ALA A 233 5.90 35.22 -28.62
CA ALA A 233 6.76 35.24 -29.80
C ALA A 233 6.26 36.27 -30.88
N LEU A 234 4.94 36.35 -31.10
CA LEU A 234 4.35 37.31 -32.03
C LEU A 234 4.51 38.74 -31.53
N LEU A 235 4.37 39.02 -30.24
CA LEU A 235 4.58 40.34 -29.66
C LEU A 235 6.04 40.76 -29.78
N GLU A 236 6.98 39.85 -29.55
CA GLU A 236 8.40 40.09 -29.72
C GLU A 236 8.75 40.39 -31.20
N ALA A 237 8.22 39.60 -32.14
CA ALA A 237 8.39 39.82 -33.57
C ALA A 237 7.79 41.16 -34.01
N LEU A 238 6.63 41.53 -33.46
CA LEU A 238 6.00 42.82 -33.73
C LEU A 238 6.87 44.00 -33.22
N GLU A 239 7.46 43.88 -32.05
CA GLU A 239 8.37 44.89 -31.50
C GLU A 239 9.63 45.04 -32.35
N GLN A 240 10.19 43.93 -32.83
CA GLN A 240 11.35 43.93 -33.75
C GLN A 240 11.02 44.48 -35.12
N ALA A 241 9.78 44.35 -35.61
CA ALA A 241 9.32 44.83 -36.90
C ALA A 241 8.87 46.29 -36.88
N LYS A 242 8.86 46.95 -35.74
CA LYS A 242 8.57 48.40 -35.71
C LYS A 242 9.62 49.17 -36.51
N GLU A 243 9.16 49.91 -37.52
CA GLU A 243 10.03 50.84 -38.23
C GLU A 243 10.57 51.89 -37.26
N PRO A 244 11.88 52.19 -37.33
CA PRO A 244 12.47 53.19 -36.45
C PRO A 244 11.76 54.55 -36.64
N THR A 245 11.39 55.15 -35.54
CA THR A 245 10.76 56.48 -35.55
C THR A 245 11.72 57.54 -36.04
N ILE A 246 11.18 58.65 -36.58
CA ILE A 246 12.03 59.78 -37.05
C ILE A 246 13.05 60.24 -36.00
N PRO A 247 12.73 60.38 -34.71
CA PRO A 247 13.71 60.70 -33.67
C PRO A 247 14.83 59.67 -33.54
N GLU A 248 14.52 58.37 -33.67
CA GLU A 248 15.52 57.30 -33.61
C GLU A 248 16.43 57.30 -34.83
N LEU A 249 15.90 57.49 -35.99
CA LEU A 249 16.69 57.69 -37.23
C LEU A 249 17.59 58.92 -37.14
N LEU A 250 17.09 60.00 -36.57
CA LEU A 250 17.86 61.21 -36.36
C LEU A 250 19.00 61.02 -35.36
N SER A 251 18.73 60.27 -34.24
CA SER A 251 19.75 59.92 -33.26
C SER A 251 20.87 59.10 -33.90
N ARG A 252 20.53 58.05 -34.63
CA ARG A 252 21.50 57.19 -35.34
C ARG A 252 22.32 58.02 -36.35
N TYR A 253 21.72 58.96 -37.07
CA TYR A 253 22.43 59.82 -38.00
C TYR A 253 23.41 60.75 -37.28
N LEU A 254 23.03 61.30 -36.14
CA LEU A 254 23.91 62.14 -35.32
C LEU A 254 25.07 61.37 -34.72
N ASP A 255 24.85 60.17 -34.28
CA ASP A 255 25.88 59.29 -33.76
C ASP A 255 26.91 58.87 -34.82
N MET A 256 26.46 58.49 -36.01
CA MET A 256 27.33 58.24 -37.16
C MET A 256 28.17 59.49 -37.55
N ARG A 257 27.60 60.67 -37.56
CA ARG A 257 28.36 61.91 -37.82
C ARG A 257 29.37 62.27 -36.74
N SER A 258 29.10 61.93 -35.51
CA SER A 258 30.02 62.14 -34.40
C SER A 258 31.24 61.19 -34.51
N GLU A 259 31.02 59.91 -34.89
CA GLU A 259 32.09 58.94 -35.15
C GLU A 259 32.95 59.31 -36.36
N GLU A 260 32.37 59.82 -37.46
CA GLU A 260 33.12 60.30 -38.59
C GLU A 260 34.01 61.52 -38.23
N ARG A 261 33.52 62.42 -37.36
CA ARG A 261 34.34 63.56 -36.89
C ARG A 261 35.50 63.10 -35.98
N THR A 262 35.27 62.14 -35.13
CA THR A 262 36.39 61.59 -34.25
C THR A 262 37.39 60.81 -35.07
N GLY A 263 36.96 60.08 -36.12
CA GLY A 263 37.82 59.32 -37.03
C GLY A 263 38.73 60.23 -37.91
N TRP A 264 38.34 61.50 -38.15
CA TRP A 264 39.15 62.46 -38.92
C TRP A 264 40.24 63.13 -38.05
N THR A 265 40.03 63.32 -36.77
CA THR A 265 41.03 63.88 -35.83
C THR A 265 42.15 62.91 -35.46
N SER A 266 42.01 61.63 -35.70
CA SER A 266 43.01 60.61 -35.41
C SER A 266 43.95 60.27 -36.58
N ARG A 267 43.72 60.81 -37.81
CA ARG A 267 44.59 60.61 -38.99
C ARG A 267 45.46 61.80 -39.36
N GLY A 268 45.54 62.84 -38.51
CA GLY A 268 46.34 64.04 -38.72
C GLY A 268 47.35 64.26 -37.60
N LYS A 269 48.20 63.26 -37.28
CA LYS A 269 49.43 63.47 -36.58
C LYS A 269 50.51 62.48 -37.14
#